data_fb2f8709d05c55af9ee96d5a2f35d5e3
#
_entry.id   fb2f8709d05c55af9ee96d5a2f35d5e3
#
_cell.length_a   1.000
_cell.length_b   1.000
_cell.length_c   1.000
_cell.angle_alpha   90.00
_cell.angle_beta   90.00
_cell.angle_gamma   90.00
#
_symmetry.space_group_name_H-M   'P 1'
#
loop_
_entity.id
_entity.type
_entity.pdbx_description
1 polymer ?
#
loop_
_entity_poly.entity_id
_entity_poly.type
_entity_poly.pdbx_seq_one_letter_code
_entity_poly.pdbx_strand_id
1 'polypeptide(L)'
;PSGEDCGVWGTRSDTPDSLQNIKEGSPRAAFDPRTERAASDIIINKRMASAFFETNFRSLLTFHGIDTVIVTGGSTSGCVRATVVDGLSCGYRMIVPEECVADRHESPHFANLYDMAVKYADVLPVSEVLDAVPQMQG
;
A
#
# COMPACT_ATOMS: atom_id res chain seq x y z
N PRO A 1 -17.08 -7.63 -13.06
CA PRO A 1 -17.42 -7.95 -11.68
C PRO A 1 -18.42 -6.95 -11.14
N SER A 2 -19.38 -7.42 -10.37
CA SER A 2 -20.48 -6.62 -9.79
C SER A 2 -20.03 -5.78 -8.58
N GLY A 3 -18.78 -5.95 -8.11
CA GLY A 3 -18.27 -5.41 -6.86
C GLY A 3 -18.47 -6.34 -5.67
N GLU A 4 -19.04 -7.51 -5.88
CA GLU A 4 -19.21 -8.55 -4.85
C GLU A 4 -17.88 -9.03 -4.29
N ASP A 5 -16.84 -9.02 -5.10
CA ASP A 5 -15.48 -9.38 -4.73
C ASP A 5 -14.80 -8.39 -3.75
N CYS A 6 -15.39 -7.20 -3.56
CA CYS A 6 -15.01 -6.24 -2.53
C CYS A 6 -15.88 -6.35 -1.27
N GLY A 7 -16.84 -7.28 -1.22
CA GLY A 7 -17.70 -7.53 -0.08
C GLY A 7 -18.43 -6.27 0.40
N VAL A 8 -18.55 -6.15 1.72
CA VAL A 8 -19.21 -4.98 2.35
C VAL A 8 -18.49 -3.66 2.03
N TRP A 9 -17.18 -3.67 1.81
CA TRP A 9 -16.44 -2.47 1.45
C TRP A 9 -16.91 -1.87 0.12
N GLY A 10 -17.23 -2.71 -0.86
CA GLY A 10 -17.78 -2.27 -2.13
C GLY A 10 -19.12 -1.53 -2.04
N THR A 11 -19.84 -1.68 -0.93
CA THR A 11 -21.14 -1.04 -0.68
C THR A 11 -21.05 0.24 0.16
N ARG A 12 -19.91 0.53 0.79
CA ARG A 12 -19.71 1.67 1.68
C ARG A 12 -19.24 2.93 0.99
N SER A 13 -19.66 3.14 -0.21
CA SER A 13 -19.20 4.28 -0.95
C SER A 13 -20.11 5.49 -0.75
N ASP A 14 -19.54 6.56 -0.29
CA ASP A 14 -20.20 7.86 -0.16
C ASP A 14 -20.23 8.64 -1.49
N THR A 15 -19.62 8.08 -2.54
CA THR A 15 -19.56 8.70 -3.84
C THR A 15 -19.98 7.74 -4.95
N PRO A 16 -20.69 8.22 -5.99
CA PRO A 16 -21.07 7.40 -7.16
C PRO A 16 -19.87 6.78 -7.88
N ASP A 17 -18.68 7.28 -7.61
CA ASP A 17 -17.42 6.96 -8.30
C ASP A 17 -16.50 6.03 -7.52
N SER A 18 -17.01 5.36 -6.52
CA SER A 18 -16.23 4.50 -5.64
C SER A 18 -15.73 3.22 -6.31
N LEU A 19 -15.37 2.26 -5.47
CA LEU A 19 -14.85 0.95 -5.82
C LEU A 19 -15.63 0.23 -6.94
N GLN A 20 -16.94 0.48 -7.09
CA GLN A 20 -17.73 -0.09 -8.19
C GLN A 20 -17.28 0.37 -9.58
N ASN A 21 -16.57 1.48 -9.68
CA ASN A 21 -16.03 2.00 -10.91
C ASN A 21 -14.58 1.64 -11.18
N ILE A 22 -13.91 0.97 -10.22
CA ILE A 22 -12.56 0.42 -10.39
C ILE A 22 -12.68 -1.04 -10.81
N LYS A 23 -13.15 -1.25 -12.04
CA LYS A 23 -13.31 -2.59 -12.62
C LYS A 23 -12.10 -2.97 -13.41
N GLU A 24 -11.78 -4.26 -13.42
CA GLU A 24 -10.73 -4.81 -14.26
C GLU A 24 -10.93 -4.37 -15.72
N GLY A 25 -9.84 -3.89 -16.35
CA GLY A 25 -9.87 -3.35 -17.70
C GLY A 25 -10.37 -1.90 -17.81
N SER A 26 -10.83 -1.27 -16.72
CA SER A 26 -11.19 0.16 -16.78
C SER A 26 -9.95 1.06 -16.69
N PRO A 27 -10.01 2.28 -17.26
CA PRO A 27 -8.90 3.23 -17.15
C PRO A 27 -8.54 3.59 -15.69
N ARG A 28 -9.51 3.50 -14.77
CA ARG A 28 -9.30 3.78 -13.34
C ARG A 28 -8.58 2.66 -12.60
N ALA A 29 -8.54 1.45 -13.15
CA ALA A 29 -7.81 0.32 -12.62
C ALA A 29 -6.42 0.17 -13.27
N ALA A 30 -6.10 0.97 -14.28
CA ALA A 30 -4.82 0.94 -14.95
C ALA A 30 -3.73 1.56 -14.05
N PHE A 31 -2.51 1.06 -14.21
CA PHE A 31 -1.34 1.72 -13.63
C PHE A 31 -1.11 3.09 -14.29
N ASP A 32 -0.75 4.07 -13.49
CA ASP A 32 -0.32 5.36 -14.03
C ASP A 32 0.98 5.16 -14.82
N PRO A 33 1.04 5.59 -16.09
CA PRO A 33 2.24 5.38 -16.91
C PRO A 33 3.50 6.05 -16.35
N ARG A 34 3.36 7.03 -15.46
CA ARG A 34 4.48 7.68 -14.77
C ARG A 34 5.17 6.79 -13.73
N THR A 35 4.55 5.68 -13.34
CA THR A 35 5.17 4.76 -12.37
C THR A 35 6.31 3.93 -12.95
N GLU A 36 6.54 4.00 -14.28
CA GLU A 36 7.66 3.34 -14.99
C GLU A 36 7.90 1.88 -14.55
N ARG A 37 6.83 1.14 -14.42
CA ARG A 37 6.85 -0.23 -13.92
C ARG A 37 7.77 -1.13 -14.77
N ALA A 38 8.67 -1.87 -14.12
CA ALA A 38 9.51 -2.86 -14.79
C ALA A 38 8.71 -4.12 -15.18
N ALA A 39 9.15 -4.80 -16.23
CA ALA A 39 8.51 -6.06 -16.65
C ALA A 39 8.66 -7.19 -15.61
N SER A 40 9.66 -7.09 -14.74
CA SER A 40 9.92 -8.02 -13.65
C SER A 40 9.07 -7.77 -12.39
N ASP A 41 8.34 -6.65 -12.32
CA ASP A 41 7.55 -6.30 -11.15
C ASP A 41 6.40 -7.28 -10.96
N ILE A 42 6.24 -7.75 -9.73
CA ILE A 42 5.16 -8.66 -9.35
C ILE A 42 3.88 -7.85 -9.14
N ILE A 43 2.84 -8.21 -9.87
CA ILE A 43 1.52 -7.59 -9.74
C ILE A 43 0.67 -8.42 -8.79
N ILE A 44 0.13 -7.75 -7.76
CA ILE A 44 -0.81 -8.35 -6.81
C ILE A 44 -2.16 -7.66 -6.95
N ASN A 45 -3.16 -8.44 -7.31
CA ASN A 45 -4.55 -7.97 -7.34
C ASN A 45 -5.17 -8.12 -5.95
N LYS A 46 -5.27 -7.02 -5.23
CA LYS A 46 -5.94 -6.99 -3.93
C LYS A 46 -7.37 -6.48 -4.06
N ARG A 47 -8.27 -6.99 -3.23
CA ARG A 47 -9.68 -6.60 -3.16
C ARG A 47 -10.04 -5.83 -1.90
N MET A 48 -9.19 -5.88 -0.90
CA MET A 48 -9.36 -5.18 0.39
C MET A 48 -8.27 -4.14 0.59
N ALA A 49 -8.37 -3.32 1.65
CA ALA A 49 -7.46 -2.23 1.90
C ALA A 49 -6.00 -2.69 2.03
N SER A 50 -5.76 -3.72 2.83
CA SER A 50 -4.42 -4.26 3.04
C SER A 50 -3.97 -5.15 1.88
N ALA A 51 -2.70 -5.02 1.49
CA ALA A 51 -2.06 -5.93 0.53
C ALA A 51 -1.84 -7.35 1.09
N PHE A 52 -1.91 -7.54 2.40
CA PHE A 52 -1.77 -8.85 3.05
C PHE A 52 -3.08 -9.62 3.10
N PHE A 53 -4.23 -8.95 3.00
CA PHE A 53 -5.52 -9.59 3.17
C PHE A 53 -5.95 -10.34 1.90
N GLU A 54 -6.14 -11.65 2.02
CA GLU A 54 -6.58 -12.55 0.94
C GLU A 54 -5.73 -12.45 -0.35
N THR A 55 -4.42 -12.24 -0.19
CA THR A 55 -3.46 -12.25 -1.30
C THR A 55 -2.32 -13.22 -1.00
N ASN A 56 -1.50 -13.50 -2.01
CA ASN A 56 -0.26 -14.26 -1.85
C ASN A 56 0.95 -13.40 -1.46
N PHE A 57 0.74 -12.13 -1.08
CA PHE A 57 1.85 -11.20 -0.82
C PHE A 57 2.80 -11.73 0.26
N ARG A 58 2.26 -12.18 1.39
CA ARG A 58 3.08 -12.75 2.47
C ARG A 58 3.92 -13.95 2.02
N SER A 59 3.34 -14.83 1.20
CA SER A 59 4.07 -16.00 0.67
C SER A 59 5.23 -15.57 -0.23
N LEU A 60 5.04 -14.54 -1.05
CA LEU A 60 6.09 -13.96 -1.90
C LEU A 60 7.22 -13.37 -1.06
N LEU A 61 6.89 -12.56 -0.04
CA LEU A 61 7.90 -11.99 0.87
C LEU A 61 8.70 -13.09 1.58
N THR A 62 8.03 -14.13 2.06
CA THR A 62 8.69 -15.28 2.69
C THR A 62 9.59 -16.03 1.70
N PHE A 63 9.11 -16.27 0.49
CA PHE A 63 9.89 -16.96 -0.56
C PHE A 63 11.17 -16.20 -0.91
N HIS A 64 11.11 -14.89 -0.97
CA HIS A 64 12.26 -14.03 -1.26
C HIS A 64 13.12 -13.68 -0.03
N GLY A 65 12.79 -14.19 1.15
CA GLY A 65 13.53 -13.90 2.39
C GLY A 65 13.47 -12.43 2.82
N ILE A 66 12.38 -11.72 2.46
CA ILE A 66 12.21 -10.31 2.80
C ILE A 66 11.81 -10.18 4.27
N ASP A 67 12.46 -9.30 5.00
CA ASP A 67 12.16 -8.94 6.38
C ASP A 67 11.69 -7.48 6.55
N THR A 68 11.94 -6.65 5.55
CA THR A 68 11.64 -5.22 5.55
C THR A 68 10.83 -4.83 4.32
N VAL A 69 9.76 -4.08 4.50
CA VAL A 69 8.86 -3.66 3.42
C VAL A 69 8.73 -2.14 3.40
N ILE A 70 9.08 -1.53 2.27
CA ILE A 70 8.88 -0.11 2.02
C ILE A 70 7.50 0.05 1.36
N VAL A 71 6.62 0.84 1.97
CA VAL A 71 5.24 1.05 1.49
C VAL A 71 5.08 2.46 0.94
N THR A 72 4.61 2.55 -0.30
CA THR A 72 4.33 3.82 -0.98
C THR A 72 2.92 3.83 -1.58
N GLY A 73 2.47 4.97 -2.08
CA GLY A 73 1.21 5.11 -2.81
C GLY A 73 0.09 5.75 -2.01
N GLY A 74 -1.14 5.31 -2.19
CA GLY A 74 -2.33 5.95 -1.60
C GLY A 74 -3.46 4.94 -1.32
N SER A 75 -4.41 5.37 -0.51
CA SER A 75 -4.37 6.55 0.35
C SER A 75 -3.65 6.27 1.67
N THR A 76 -2.99 7.30 2.21
CA THR A 76 -2.22 7.20 3.46
C THR A 76 -3.07 6.64 4.60
N SER A 77 -4.29 7.16 4.78
CA SER A 77 -5.23 6.74 5.83
C SER A 77 -5.95 5.42 5.53
N GLY A 78 -5.84 4.91 4.32
CA GLY A 78 -6.53 3.71 3.85
C GLY A 78 -5.58 2.55 3.61
N CYS A 79 -5.29 2.28 2.33
CA CYS A 79 -4.53 1.10 1.91
C CYS A 79 -3.09 1.09 2.43
N VAL A 80 -2.44 2.25 2.50
CA VAL A 80 -1.07 2.38 3.07
C VAL A 80 -1.09 1.94 4.53
N ARG A 81 -1.90 2.62 5.36
CA ARG A 81 -2.01 2.28 6.79
C ARG A 81 -2.39 0.82 7.02
N ALA A 82 -3.40 0.33 6.31
CA ALA A 82 -3.85 -1.06 6.47
C ALA A 82 -2.74 -2.07 6.17
N THR A 83 -1.97 -1.85 5.10
CA THR A 83 -0.84 -2.69 4.71
C THR A 83 0.29 -2.61 5.75
N VAL A 84 0.59 -1.43 6.26
CA VAL A 84 1.62 -1.22 7.30
C VAL A 84 1.27 -1.97 8.59
N VAL A 85 0.04 -1.82 9.07
CA VAL A 85 -0.41 -2.49 10.32
C VAL A 85 -0.37 -4.01 10.18
N ASP A 86 -0.85 -4.54 9.06
CA ASP A 86 -0.82 -5.98 8.82
C ASP A 86 0.61 -6.50 8.62
N GLY A 87 1.46 -5.74 7.92
CA GLY A 87 2.87 -6.09 7.73
C GLY A 87 3.61 -6.20 9.06
N LEU A 88 3.48 -5.20 9.93
CA LEU A 88 4.03 -5.26 11.29
C LEU A 88 3.48 -6.46 12.06
N SER A 89 2.17 -6.69 12.00
CA SER A 89 1.51 -7.82 12.67
C SER A 89 1.99 -9.19 12.15
N CYS A 90 2.45 -9.23 10.90
CA CYS A 90 3.06 -10.41 10.29
C CYS A 90 4.56 -10.55 10.58
N GLY A 91 5.17 -9.60 11.29
CA GLY A 91 6.57 -9.65 11.72
C GLY A 91 7.56 -8.94 10.79
N TYR A 92 7.09 -8.14 9.84
CA TYR A 92 7.95 -7.34 8.96
C TYR A 92 8.29 -5.98 9.57
N ARG A 93 9.48 -5.48 9.27
CA ARG A 93 9.81 -4.07 9.48
C ARG A 93 9.13 -3.26 8.39
N MET A 94 8.41 -2.21 8.79
CA MET A 94 7.67 -1.37 7.86
C MET A 94 8.32 0.00 7.77
N ILE A 95 8.59 0.45 6.55
CA ILE A 95 9.13 1.79 6.27
C ILE A 95 8.16 2.53 5.36
N VAL A 96 7.90 3.78 5.67
CA VAL A 96 7.05 4.66 4.86
C VAL A 96 7.81 5.94 4.53
N PRO A 97 8.27 6.11 3.28
CA PRO A 97 8.81 7.39 2.84
C PRO A 97 7.69 8.43 2.79
N GLU A 98 7.77 9.47 3.62
CA GLU A 98 6.64 10.40 3.83
C GLU A 98 6.20 11.12 2.55
N GLU A 99 7.14 11.45 1.66
CA GLU A 99 6.85 12.14 0.40
C GLU A 99 6.31 11.18 -0.70
N CYS A 100 6.38 9.86 -0.46
CA CYS A 100 5.94 8.86 -1.43
C CYS A 100 4.55 8.30 -1.12
N VAL A 101 3.82 8.89 -0.18
CA VAL A 101 2.44 8.53 0.13
C VAL A 101 1.53 9.76 0.06
N ALA A 102 0.28 9.55 -0.32
CA ALA A 102 -0.67 10.63 -0.50
C ALA A 102 -2.07 10.26 -0.04
N ASP A 103 -2.86 11.27 0.31
CA ASP A 103 -4.27 11.14 0.65
C ASP A 103 -5.09 12.24 -0.02
N ARG A 104 -6.41 12.14 0.02
CA ARG A 104 -7.33 13.13 -0.54
C ARG A 104 -7.35 14.43 0.25
N HIS A 105 -7.08 14.35 1.55
CA HIS A 105 -7.12 15.48 2.48
C HIS A 105 -5.91 15.46 3.38
N GLU A 106 -5.40 16.64 3.72
CA GLU A 106 -4.22 16.80 4.59
C GLU A 106 -4.44 16.26 6.00
N SER A 107 -5.61 16.51 6.58
CA SER A 107 -5.89 16.10 7.95
C SER A 107 -5.76 14.59 8.17
N PRO A 108 -6.43 13.70 7.43
CA PRO A 108 -6.22 12.26 7.56
C PRO A 108 -4.80 11.84 7.14
N HIS A 109 -4.18 12.51 6.16
CA HIS A 109 -2.81 12.22 5.74
C HIS A 109 -1.84 12.37 6.91
N PHE A 110 -1.75 13.56 7.50
CA PHE A 110 -0.82 13.83 8.59
C PHE A 110 -1.15 13.07 9.88
N ALA A 111 -2.43 12.91 10.22
CA ALA A 111 -2.83 12.12 11.37
C ALA A 111 -2.39 10.64 11.25
N ASN A 112 -2.49 10.06 10.07
CA ASN A 112 -2.08 8.67 9.85
C ASN A 112 -0.57 8.50 9.70
N LEU A 113 0.16 9.46 9.14
CA LEU A 113 1.62 9.47 9.19
C LEU A 113 2.11 9.49 10.64
N TYR A 114 1.54 10.36 11.47
CA TYR A 114 1.86 10.41 12.89
C TYR A 114 1.56 9.09 13.61
N ASP A 115 0.38 8.53 13.39
CA ASP A 115 0.00 7.24 13.99
C ASP A 115 0.94 6.11 13.56
N MET A 116 1.32 6.06 12.30
CA MET A 116 2.25 5.05 11.80
C MET A 116 3.64 5.23 12.38
N ALA A 117 4.15 6.46 12.45
CA ALA A 117 5.46 6.77 13.01
C ALA A 117 5.58 6.38 14.48
N VAL A 118 4.52 6.59 15.26
CA VAL A 118 4.55 6.31 16.71
C VAL A 118 4.40 4.82 17.03
N LYS A 119 3.72 4.04 16.16
CA LYS A 119 3.23 2.70 16.53
C LYS A 119 3.64 1.59 15.58
N TYR A 120 3.79 1.84 14.26
CA TYR A 120 3.74 0.77 13.29
C TYR A 120 4.87 0.74 12.27
N ALA A 121 5.54 1.87 12.01
CA ALA A 121 6.54 1.96 10.95
C ALA A 121 7.58 3.03 11.22
N ASP A 122 8.72 2.92 10.56
CA ASP A 122 9.65 4.02 10.43
C ASP A 122 9.15 4.94 9.31
N VAL A 123 8.61 6.11 9.67
CA VAL A 123 8.21 7.14 8.70
C VAL A 123 9.39 8.08 8.53
N LEU A 124 9.99 8.08 7.36
CA LEU A 124 11.27 8.71 7.08
C LEU A 124 11.20 9.58 5.82
N PRO A 125 12.03 10.62 5.72
CA PRO A 125 12.24 11.31 4.44
C PRO A 125 12.72 10.32 3.37
N VAL A 126 12.28 10.50 2.12
CA VAL A 126 12.66 9.61 1.02
C VAL A 126 14.17 9.55 0.81
N SER A 127 14.90 10.65 1.08
CA SER A 127 16.37 10.70 0.98
C SER A 127 17.04 9.70 1.91
N GLU A 128 16.58 9.58 3.16
CA GLU A 128 17.12 8.61 4.13
C GLU A 128 16.83 7.16 3.68
N VAL A 129 15.65 6.91 3.13
CA VAL A 129 15.29 5.59 2.61
C VAL A 129 16.20 5.21 1.43
N LEU A 130 16.43 6.14 0.48
CA LEU A 130 17.29 5.91 -0.67
C LEU A 130 18.76 5.67 -0.27
N ASP A 131 19.25 6.35 0.74
CA ASP A 131 20.60 6.14 1.27
C ASP A 131 20.74 4.77 1.97
N ALA A 132 19.67 4.25 2.54
CA ALA A 132 19.65 2.97 3.24
C ALA A 132 19.51 1.75 2.31
N VAL A 133 18.79 1.87 1.19
CA VAL A 133 18.50 0.75 0.28
C VAL A 133 19.74 -0.01 -0.20
N PRO A 134 20.85 0.63 -0.60
CA PRO A 134 22.07 -0.11 -1.01
C PRO A 134 22.68 -0.96 0.11
N GLN A 135 22.48 -0.58 1.37
CA GLN A 135 23.02 -1.27 2.54
C GLN A 135 22.14 -2.46 2.94
N MET A 136 20.89 -2.50 2.52
CA MET A 136 19.92 -3.56 2.82
C MET A 136 20.03 -4.77 1.86
N GLN A 137 20.82 -4.65 0.80
CA GLN A 137 21.00 -5.69 -0.22
C GLN A 137 22.22 -6.59 0.04
N GLY A 138 22.86 -6.46 1.18
CA GLY A 138 24.08 -7.18 1.59
C GLY A 138 23.83 -8.47 2.35
#